data_d648f88ec8167ad5b4346d0c1bd11a35
#
_entry.id   d648f88ec8167ad5b4346d0c1bd11a35
#
_cell.length_a   1.000
_cell.length_b   1.000
_cell.length_c   1.000
_cell.angle_alpha   90.00
_cell.angle_beta   90.00
_cell.angle_gamma   90.00
#
_symmetry.space_group_name_H-M   'P 1'
#
loop_
_entity.id
_entity.type
_entity.pdbx_description
1 polymer ?
#
loop_
_entity_poly.entity_id
_entity_poly.type
_entity_poly.pdbx_seq_one_letter_code
_entity_poly.pdbx_strand_id
1 'polypeptide(L)'
;MRHRVAGRKLGRTTAHREAMMRNLAVALIQHGRIQTTLHKAKELRPFADHLVTLGKKNTLHAKRLAFNRLRDREAVLHLFDHIAPAFSGRNGGYTRIYQLARSRPGDTADVALIEYLAEDVLKKTAEKIRVKKTKTEKKEKDIATAKTLEQAKDKPAKKAKEPKTKSPATKKKSLKTV
;
A
#
# COMPACT_ATOMS: atom_id res chain seq x y z
N MET A 1 -10.93 -36.07 -21.51
CA MET A 1 -9.68 -35.85 -20.78
C MET A 1 -9.18 -34.41 -21.00
N ARG A 2 -8.62 -33.76 -19.99
CA ARG A 2 -8.11 -32.37 -20.08
C ARG A 2 -6.58 -32.38 -20.04
N HIS A 3 -5.95 -32.77 -21.13
CA HIS A 3 -4.50 -32.76 -21.24
C HIS A 3 -3.98 -31.37 -21.56
N ARG A 4 -2.80 -30.99 -21.02
CA ARG A 4 -2.11 -29.73 -21.24
C ARG A 4 -2.90 -28.46 -20.81
N VAL A 5 -3.94 -28.61 -20.01
CA VAL A 5 -4.69 -27.47 -19.45
C VAL A 5 -4.10 -27.13 -18.12
N ALA A 6 -3.27 -26.08 -18.06
CA ALA A 6 -2.71 -25.52 -16.85
C ALA A 6 -3.48 -24.24 -16.43
N GLY A 7 -3.44 -23.95 -15.13
CA GLY A 7 -3.99 -22.73 -14.58
C GLY A 7 -5.44 -22.85 -14.10
N ARG A 8 -5.75 -22.07 -13.06
CA ARG A 8 -7.06 -22.00 -12.43
C ARG A 8 -7.84 -20.79 -12.94
N LYS A 9 -9.10 -20.99 -13.27
CA LYS A 9 -9.97 -19.89 -13.73
C LYS A 9 -10.27 -18.87 -12.63
N LEU A 10 -10.27 -19.27 -11.35
CA LEU A 10 -10.54 -18.43 -10.17
C LEU A 10 -11.88 -17.68 -10.23
N GLY A 11 -12.88 -18.25 -10.95
CA GLY A 11 -14.19 -17.63 -11.12
C GLY A 11 -14.17 -16.29 -11.88
N ARG A 12 -13.17 -16.07 -12.77
CA ARG A 12 -12.96 -14.77 -13.46
C ARG A 12 -12.83 -14.94 -14.96
N THR A 13 -13.19 -13.88 -15.70
CA THR A 13 -12.88 -13.75 -17.12
C THR A 13 -11.36 -13.67 -17.33
N THR A 14 -10.87 -13.98 -18.52
CA THR A 14 -9.43 -13.99 -18.81
C THR A 14 -8.78 -12.63 -18.52
N ALA A 15 -9.38 -11.54 -19.02
CA ALA A 15 -8.84 -10.19 -18.81
C ALA A 15 -8.78 -9.82 -17.33
N HIS A 16 -9.83 -10.11 -16.55
CA HIS A 16 -9.86 -9.86 -15.11
C HIS A 16 -8.83 -10.69 -14.34
N ARG A 17 -8.64 -11.96 -14.73
CA ARG A 17 -7.64 -12.85 -14.12
C ARG A 17 -6.22 -12.36 -14.38
N GLU A 18 -5.91 -11.95 -15.60
CA GLU A 18 -4.59 -11.37 -15.94
C GLU A 18 -4.32 -10.08 -15.19
N ALA A 19 -5.29 -9.16 -15.12
CA ALA A 19 -5.17 -7.93 -14.36
C ALA A 19 -4.95 -8.22 -12.86
N MET A 20 -5.67 -9.17 -12.28
CA MET A 20 -5.49 -9.58 -10.89
C MET A 20 -4.09 -10.16 -10.65
N MET A 21 -3.58 -11.05 -11.52
CA MET A 21 -2.24 -11.61 -11.39
C MET A 21 -1.16 -10.53 -11.52
N ARG A 22 -1.34 -9.59 -12.43
CA ARG A 22 -0.45 -8.42 -12.58
C ARG A 22 -0.38 -7.60 -11.29
N ASN A 23 -1.53 -7.23 -10.73
CA ASN A 23 -1.58 -6.44 -9.50
C ASN A 23 -0.96 -7.17 -8.30
N LEU A 24 -1.21 -8.48 -8.16
CA LEU A 24 -0.57 -9.29 -7.12
C LEU A 24 0.95 -9.38 -7.30
N ALA A 25 1.43 -9.49 -8.56
CA ALA A 25 2.87 -9.51 -8.82
C ALA A 25 3.53 -8.16 -8.55
N VAL A 26 2.90 -7.05 -8.92
CA VAL A 26 3.36 -5.70 -8.58
C VAL A 26 3.45 -5.54 -7.06
N ALA A 27 2.40 -5.92 -6.33
CA ALA A 27 2.40 -5.86 -4.87
C ALA A 27 3.50 -6.75 -4.25
N LEU A 28 3.72 -7.97 -4.80
CA LEU A 28 4.79 -8.85 -4.32
C LEU A 28 6.18 -8.25 -4.56
N ILE A 29 6.41 -7.62 -5.71
CA ILE A 29 7.67 -6.93 -6.03
C ILE A 29 7.90 -5.74 -5.10
N GLN A 30 6.86 -4.95 -4.82
CA GLN A 30 6.96 -3.76 -3.98
C GLN A 30 7.15 -4.07 -2.49
N HIS A 31 6.48 -5.11 -1.99
CA HIS A 31 6.45 -5.44 -0.57
C HIS A 31 7.33 -6.63 -0.17
N GLY A 32 7.84 -7.41 -1.13
CA GLY A 32 8.65 -8.62 -0.90
C GLY A 32 7.84 -9.81 -0.40
N ARG A 33 6.72 -9.57 0.30
CA ARG A 33 5.76 -10.58 0.79
C ARG A 33 4.36 -10.03 0.81
N ILE A 34 3.37 -10.86 0.47
CA ILE A 34 1.95 -10.52 0.49
C ILE A 34 1.11 -11.66 1.04
N GLN A 35 0.00 -11.31 1.68
CA GLN A 35 -1.00 -12.24 2.15
C GLN A 35 -2.16 -12.30 1.15
N THR A 36 -2.55 -13.52 0.74
CA THR A 36 -3.64 -13.74 -0.21
C THR A 36 -4.27 -15.11 0.01
N THR A 37 -5.27 -15.50 -0.78
CA THR A 37 -5.82 -16.85 -0.68
C THR A 37 -4.86 -17.88 -1.29
N LEU A 38 -4.85 -19.10 -0.73
CA LEU A 38 -3.95 -20.18 -1.12
C LEU A 38 -3.98 -20.46 -2.64
N HIS A 39 -5.17 -20.44 -3.24
CA HIS A 39 -5.32 -20.70 -4.67
C HIS A 39 -4.71 -19.60 -5.53
N LYS A 40 -4.82 -18.32 -5.12
CA LYS A 40 -4.18 -17.19 -5.82
C LYS A 40 -2.66 -17.23 -5.66
N ALA A 41 -2.16 -17.56 -4.46
CA ALA A 41 -0.73 -17.71 -4.22
C ALA A 41 -0.11 -18.81 -5.10
N LYS A 42 -0.79 -19.96 -5.23
CA LYS A 42 -0.33 -21.07 -6.09
C LYS A 42 -0.25 -20.68 -7.58
N GLU A 43 -1.19 -19.87 -8.07
CA GLU A 43 -1.17 -19.38 -9.46
C GLU A 43 -0.17 -18.23 -9.67
N LEU A 44 0.07 -17.40 -8.64
CA LEU A 44 1.03 -16.33 -8.70
C LEU A 44 2.47 -16.82 -8.76
N ARG A 45 2.79 -17.95 -8.13
CA ARG A 45 4.14 -18.52 -8.05
C ARG A 45 4.83 -18.65 -9.40
N PRO A 46 4.28 -19.39 -10.41
CA PRO A 46 4.93 -19.52 -11.71
C PRO A 46 5.06 -18.19 -12.44
N PHE A 47 4.10 -17.27 -12.25
CA PHE A 47 4.15 -15.94 -12.84
C PHE A 47 5.31 -15.11 -12.24
N ALA A 48 5.47 -15.12 -10.93
CA ALA A 48 6.55 -14.43 -10.22
C ALA A 48 7.93 -15.03 -10.55
N ASP A 49 8.04 -16.37 -10.56
CA ASP A 49 9.29 -17.06 -10.89
C ASP A 49 9.75 -16.73 -12.34
N HIS A 50 8.81 -16.64 -13.28
CA HIS A 50 9.15 -16.23 -14.64
C HIS A 50 9.66 -14.79 -14.71
N LEU A 51 9.07 -13.85 -13.95
CA LEU A 51 9.53 -12.46 -13.88
C LEU A 51 10.96 -12.35 -13.32
N VAL A 52 11.28 -13.11 -12.28
CA VAL A 52 12.66 -13.14 -11.73
C VAL A 52 13.64 -13.71 -12.76
N THR A 53 13.26 -14.75 -13.50
CA THR A 53 14.09 -15.32 -14.57
C THR A 53 14.36 -14.29 -15.69
N LEU A 54 13.36 -13.49 -16.07
CA LEU A 54 13.56 -12.36 -17.00
C LEU A 54 14.50 -11.31 -16.42
N GLY A 55 14.35 -11.00 -15.13
CA GLY A 55 15.22 -10.06 -14.41
C GLY A 55 16.67 -10.47 -14.44
N LYS A 56 16.96 -11.75 -14.22
CA LYS A 56 18.33 -12.30 -14.27
C LYS A 56 19.02 -12.15 -15.63
N LYS A 57 18.27 -12.20 -16.74
CA LYS A 57 18.83 -11.98 -18.08
C LYS A 57 19.31 -10.55 -18.33
N ASN A 58 18.74 -9.58 -17.64
CA ASN A 58 19.08 -8.15 -17.65
C ASN A 58 19.31 -7.53 -19.06
N THR A 59 18.60 -8.02 -20.08
CA THR A 59 18.64 -7.47 -21.42
C THR A 59 17.51 -6.45 -21.63
N LEU A 60 17.66 -5.54 -22.60
CA LEU A 60 16.60 -4.60 -22.97
C LEU A 60 15.31 -5.34 -23.37
N HIS A 61 15.45 -6.46 -24.11
CA HIS A 61 14.32 -7.30 -24.49
C HIS A 61 13.61 -7.87 -23.25
N ALA A 62 14.35 -8.39 -22.26
CA ALA A 62 13.78 -8.90 -21.03
C ALA A 62 13.03 -7.80 -20.24
N LYS A 63 13.58 -6.57 -20.21
CA LYS A 63 12.90 -5.41 -19.59
C LYS A 63 11.59 -5.07 -20.29
N ARG A 64 11.54 -5.07 -21.62
CA ARG A 64 10.31 -4.86 -22.41
C ARG A 64 9.27 -5.95 -22.15
N LEU A 65 9.68 -7.22 -22.09
CA LEU A 65 8.78 -8.34 -21.77
C LEU A 65 8.23 -8.24 -20.33
N ALA A 66 9.06 -7.90 -19.36
CA ALA A 66 8.63 -7.69 -17.98
C ALA A 66 7.62 -6.53 -17.88
N PHE A 67 7.88 -5.42 -18.57
CA PHE A 67 6.97 -4.30 -18.65
C PHE A 67 5.62 -4.67 -19.29
N ASN A 68 5.63 -5.42 -20.39
CA ASN A 68 4.40 -5.90 -21.02
C ASN A 68 3.53 -6.73 -20.08
N ARG A 69 4.14 -7.49 -19.17
CA ARG A 69 3.45 -8.31 -18.16
C ARG A 69 2.98 -7.53 -16.95
N LEU A 70 3.79 -6.59 -16.43
CA LEU A 70 3.50 -5.83 -15.20
C LEU A 70 2.73 -4.54 -15.47
N ARG A 71 2.98 -3.87 -16.59
CA ARG A 71 2.40 -2.55 -16.95
C ARG A 71 2.70 -1.46 -15.91
N ASP A 72 3.72 -1.66 -15.09
CA ASP A 72 4.18 -0.75 -14.05
C ASP A 72 5.71 -0.58 -14.18
N ARG A 73 6.15 0.66 -14.42
CA ARG A 73 7.55 1.00 -14.64
C ARG A 73 8.37 0.91 -13.35
N GLU A 74 7.82 1.35 -12.24
CA GLU A 74 8.51 1.32 -10.94
C GLU A 74 8.74 -0.12 -10.48
N ALA A 75 7.74 -0.99 -10.62
CA ALA A 75 7.87 -2.40 -10.30
C ALA A 75 8.92 -3.09 -11.17
N VAL A 76 9.00 -2.75 -12.48
CA VAL A 76 10.05 -3.31 -13.36
C VAL A 76 11.43 -2.85 -12.90
N LEU A 77 11.64 -1.57 -12.64
CA LEU A 77 12.93 -1.07 -12.14
C LEU A 77 13.31 -1.79 -10.84
N HIS A 78 12.38 -1.90 -9.88
CA HIS A 78 12.62 -2.59 -8.62
C HIS A 78 12.97 -4.08 -8.80
N LEU A 79 12.33 -4.76 -9.77
CA LEU A 79 12.61 -6.15 -10.10
C LEU A 79 14.06 -6.33 -10.60
N PHE A 80 14.52 -5.48 -11.53
CA PHE A 80 15.85 -5.60 -12.14
C PHE A 80 16.98 -5.11 -11.22
N ASP A 81 16.75 -4.06 -10.44
CA ASP A 81 17.79 -3.42 -9.63
C ASP A 81 17.98 -4.09 -8.26
N HIS A 82 16.91 -4.69 -7.71
CA HIS A 82 16.95 -5.19 -6.33
C HIS A 82 16.67 -6.69 -6.21
N ILE A 83 15.63 -7.20 -6.91
CA ILE A 83 15.20 -8.59 -6.74
C ILE A 83 16.09 -9.53 -7.56
N ALA A 84 16.26 -9.28 -8.83
CA ALA A 84 16.99 -10.18 -9.72
C ALA A 84 18.44 -10.43 -9.31
N PRO A 85 19.24 -9.41 -8.88
CA PRO A 85 20.59 -9.63 -8.41
C PRO A 85 20.68 -10.53 -7.17
N ALA A 86 19.71 -10.43 -6.25
CA ALA A 86 19.66 -11.26 -5.03
C ALA A 86 19.46 -12.75 -5.33
N PHE A 87 18.98 -13.08 -6.52
CA PHE A 87 18.76 -14.47 -6.96
C PHE A 87 19.75 -14.96 -8.02
N SER A 88 20.86 -14.28 -8.25
CA SER A 88 21.83 -14.61 -9.30
C SER A 88 22.30 -16.07 -9.25
N GLY A 89 22.59 -16.60 -8.08
CA GLY A 89 23.05 -17.97 -7.85
C GLY A 89 21.96 -19.05 -7.81
N ARG A 90 20.65 -18.69 -7.93
CA ARG A 90 19.55 -19.65 -7.80
C ARG A 90 18.88 -19.91 -9.15
N ASN A 91 18.69 -21.17 -9.53
CA ASN A 91 18.17 -21.54 -10.86
C ASN A 91 16.64 -21.70 -10.91
N GLY A 92 15.89 -21.36 -9.85
CA GLY A 92 14.44 -21.44 -9.83
C GLY A 92 13.88 -21.51 -8.41
N GLY A 93 12.54 -21.54 -8.28
CA GLY A 93 11.87 -21.59 -6.98
C GLY A 93 12.21 -20.38 -6.13
N TYR A 94 12.04 -19.19 -6.67
CA TYR A 94 12.39 -17.91 -6.01
C TYR A 94 11.41 -17.51 -4.93
N THR A 95 10.21 -18.11 -4.94
CA THR A 95 9.13 -17.78 -4.00
C THR A 95 8.78 -18.95 -3.10
N ARG A 96 8.33 -18.64 -1.88
CA ARG A 96 7.81 -19.60 -0.90
C ARG A 96 6.39 -19.22 -0.51
N ILE A 97 5.55 -20.23 -0.28
CA ILE A 97 4.16 -20.08 0.15
C ILE A 97 4.01 -20.74 1.51
N TYR A 98 3.53 -19.99 2.49
CA TYR A 98 3.13 -20.51 3.79
C TYR A 98 1.61 -20.48 3.87
N GLN A 99 0.99 -21.61 4.18
CA GLN A 99 -0.42 -21.65 4.50
C GLN A 99 -0.59 -21.22 5.97
N LEU A 100 -1.44 -20.23 6.19
CA LEU A 100 -1.76 -19.75 7.53
C LEU A 100 -2.84 -20.64 8.15
N ALA A 101 -2.75 -20.91 9.45
CA ALA A 101 -3.72 -21.73 10.16
C ALA A 101 -5.11 -21.06 10.27
N ARG A 102 -5.19 -19.76 10.02
CA ARG A 102 -6.44 -19.01 10.06
C ARG A 102 -7.09 -18.94 8.68
N SER A 103 -8.39 -19.13 8.63
CA SER A 103 -9.23 -18.82 7.48
C SER A 103 -9.68 -17.36 7.48
N ARG A 104 -10.10 -16.86 6.33
CA ARG A 104 -10.62 -15.49 6.20
C ARG A 104 -12.03 -15.42 6.81
N PRO A 105 -12.34 -14.45 7.71
CA PRO A 105 -13.68 -14.28 8.23
C PRO A 105 -14.65 -13.95 7.09
N GLY A 106 -15.84 -14.56 7.14
CA GLY A 106 -16.92 -14.39 6.15
C GLY A 106 -17.04 -15.56 5.17
N ASP A 107 -15.96 -15.95 4.46
CA ASP A 107 -16.01 -17.03 3.46
C ASP A 107 -15.15 -18.25 3.80
N THR A 108 -14.54 -18.28 4.98
CA THR A 108 -13.65 -19.37 5.45
C THR A 108 -12.56 -19.81 4.46
N ALA A 109 -12.20 -18.95 3.50
CA ALA A 109 -11.18 -19.25 2.51
C ALA A 109 -9.80 -19.39 3.16
N ASP A 110 -9.03 -20.42 2.77
CA ASP A 110 -7.64 -20.62 3.19
C ASP A 110 -6.78 -19.43 2.80
N VAL A 111 -6.08 -18.91 3.79
CA VAL A 111 -5.16 -17.77 3.62
C VAL A 111 -3.73 -18.28 3.56
N ALA A 112 -2.94 -17.69 2.67
CA ALA A 112 -1.53 -17.99 2.52
C ALA A 112 -0.70 -16.71 2.41
N LEU A 113 0.52 -16.79 2.91
CA LEU A 113 1.58 -15.81 2.73
C LEU A 113 2.49 -16.28 1.59
N ILE A 114 2.69 -15.47 0.58
CA ILE A 114 3.72 -15.69 -0.44
C ILE A 114 4.82 -14.66 -0.28
N GLU A 115 6.08 -15.09 -0.33
CA GLU A 115 7.25 -14.23 -0.17
C GLU A 115 8.39 -14.65 -1.09
N TYR A 116 9.31 -13.72 -1.35
CA TYR A 116 10.59 -14.03 -1.97
C TYR A 116 11.55 -14.64 -0.94
N LEU A 117 12.34 -15.64 -1.36
CA LEU A 117 13.25 -16.39 -0.48
C LEU A 117 14.54 -15.63 -0.12
N ALA A 118 14.87 -14.54 -0.79
CA ALA A 118 16.06 -13.76 -0.49
C ALA A 118 15.78 -12.83 0.69
N GLU A 119 16.42 -13.07 1.83
CA GLU A 119 16.31 -12.24 3.03
C GLU A 119 16.68 -10.77 2.78
N ASP A 120 17.66 -10.52 1.92
CA ASP A 120 18.08 -9.17 1.54
C ASP A 120 16.98 -8.39 0.82
N VAL A 121 16.15 -9.07 0.04
CA VAL A 121 14.98 -8.45 -0.61
C VAL A 121 13.97 -8.03 0.43
N LEU A 122 13.71 -8.87 1.42
CA LEU A 122 12.74 -8.58 2.49
C LEU A 122 13.21 -7.41 3.36
N LYS A 123 14.50 -7.35 3.72
CA LYS A 123 15.08 -6.27 4.53
C LYS A 123 15.05 -4.93 3.78
N LYS A 124 15.54 -4.89 2.54
CA LYS A 124 15.55 -3.67 1.69
C LYS A 124 14.14 -3.14 1.41
N THR A 125 13.17 -4.03 1.24
CA THR A 125 11.77 -3.63 1.01
C THR A 125 11.14 -3.06 2.28
N ALA A 126 11.41 -3.67 3.43
CA ALA A 126 10.94 -3.16 4.73
C ALA A 126 11.50 -1.76 5.05
N GLU A 127 12.78 -1.52 4.77
CA GLU A 127 13.41 -0.20 4.94
C GLU A 127 12.79 0.87 4.02
N LYS A 128 12.56 0.55 2.74
CA LYS A 128 11.90 1.49 1.81
C LYS A 128 10.49 1.87 2.25
N ILE A 129 9.71 0.92 2.76
CA ILE A 129 8.37 1.18 3.28
C ILE A 129 8.46 2.09 4.52
N ARG A 130 9.41 1.85 5.41
CA ARG A 130 9.64 2.65 6.62
C ARG A 130 10.00 4.10 6.26
N VAL A 131 10.91 4.30 5.29
CA VAL A 131 11.32 5.63 4.82
C VAL A 131 10.19 6.35 4.08
N LYS A 132 9.36 5.65 3.31
CA LYS A 132 8.17 6.27 2.68
C LYS A 132 7.15 6.70 3.72
N LYS A 133 6.87 5.90 4.75
CA LYS A 133 5.96 6.27 5.86
C LYS A 133 6.43 7.52 6.59
N THR A 134 7.70 7.59 6.97
CA THR A 134 8.24 8.76 7.66
C THR A 134 8.21 10.03 6.82
N LYS A 135 8.38 9.93 5.50
CA LYS A 135 8.26 11.07 4.58
C LYS A 135 6.81 11.54 4.39
N THR A 136 5.84 10.64 4.35
CA THR A 136 4.41 11.01 4.30
C THR A 136 3.94 11.64 5.59
N GLU A 137 4.28 11.08 6.75
CA GLU A 137 3.96 11.63 8.07
C GLU A 137 4.59 13.03 8.28
N LYS A 138 5.81 13.26 7.74
CA LYS A 138 6.45 14.57 7.80
C LYS A 138 5.73 15.58 6.92
N LYS A 139 5.35 15.21 5.69
CA LYS A 139 4.56 16.08 4.80
C LYS A 139 3.18 16.41 5.36
N GLU A 140 2.51 15.46 6.00
CA GLU A 140 1.21 15.70 6.63
C GLU A 140 1.31 16.66 7.82
N LYS A 141 2.38 16.55 8.61
CA LYS A 141 2.67 17.49 9.71
C LYS A 141 2.99 18.90 9.20
N ASP A 142 3.78 19.01 8.13
CA ASP A 142 4.11 20.30 7.53
C ASP A 142 2.87 20.99 6.92
N ILE A 143 1.96 20.23 6.32
CA ILE A 143 0.68 20.75 5.80
C ILE A 143 -0.27 21.15 6.94
N ALA A 144 -0.32 20.38 8.02
CA ALA A 144 -1.14 20.70 9.19
C ALA A 144 -0.65 21.99 9.89
N THR A 145 0.66 22.15 10.05
CA THR A 145 1.26 23.38 10.62
C THR A 145 1.06 24.60 9.73
N ALA A 146 1.17 24.45 8.40
CA ALA A 146 0.89 25.54 7.46
C ALA A 146 -0.58 26.00 7.50
N LYS A 147 -1.54 25.08 7.58
CA LYS A 147 -2.97 25.40 7.72
C LYS A 147 -3.30 26.09 9.03
N THR A 148 -2.62 25.74 10.13
CA THR A 148 -2.82 26.35 11.43
C THR A 148 -2.27 27.79 11.45
N LEU A 149 -1.19 28.06 10.72
CA LEU A 149 -0.61 29.41 10.58
C LEU A 149 -1.43 30.34 9.69
N GLU A 150 -2.10 29.80 8.65
CA GLU A 150 -3.04 30.57 7.82
C GLU A 150 -4.31 30.96 8.59
N GLN A 151 -4.88 30.03 9.37
CA GLN A 151 -6.06 30.30 10.20
C GLN A 151 -5.79 31.29 11.36
N ALA A 152 -4.54 31.44 11.78
CA ALA A 152 -4.16 32.41 12.79
C ALA A 152 -4.02 33.85 12.23
N LYS A 153 -3.85 34.02 10.91
CA LYS A 153 -3.74 35.32 10.24
C LYS A 153 -5.10 35.96 9.90
N ASP A 154 -6.17 35.16 9.83
CA ASP A 154 -7.51 35.62 9.46
C ASP A 154 -8.43 36.01 10.64
N LYS A 155 -7.90 36.21 11.85
CA LYS A 155 -8.70 36.78 12.94
C LYS A 155 -8.58 38.30 12.92
N PRO A 156 -9.62 39.05 12.48
CA PRO A 156 -9.60 40.53 12.56
C PRO A 156 -9.65 40.96 14.02
N ALA A 157 -8.74 41.84 14.38
CA ALA A 157 -8.69 42.52 15.68
C ALA A 157 -10.01 43.26 15.94
N LYS A 158 -10.87 42.73 16.81
CA LYS A 158 -12.01 43.46 17.35
C LYS A 158 -11.47 44.51 18.32
N LYS A 159 -11.52 45.79 17.91
CA LYS A 159 -11.27 46.97 18.70
C LYS A 159 -12.08 46.90 20.01
N ALA A 160 -11.33 47.04 21.11
CA ALA A 160 -11.89 47.35 22.41
C ALA A 160 -12.60 48.70 22.36
N LYS A 161 -13.88 48.76 22.72
CA LYS A 161 -14.60 49.97 23.10
C LYS A 161 -14.75 49.97 24.61
N GLU A 162 -14.20 51.02 25.21
CA GLU A 162 -14.28 51.37 26.62
C GLU A 162 -15.72 51.50 27.14
N PRO A 163 -15.97 51.19 28.42
CA PRO A 163 -17.27 51.41 29.04
C PRO A 163 -17.37 52.81 29.60
N LYS A 164 -18.29 53.63 29.16
CA LYS A 164 -18.69 54.88 29.79
C LYS A 164 -19.63 54.60 30.97
N THR A 165 -19.17 54.98 32.16
CA THR A 165 -19.90 55.12 33.41
C THR A 165 -21.08 56.07 33.31
N LYS A 166 -22.23 55.69 33.82
CA LYS A 166 -23.24 56.58 34.44
C LYS A 166 -24.10 55.78 35.42
N SER A 167 -23.98 56.08 36.69
CA SER A 167 -24.91 55.81 37.77
C SER A 167 -25.84 57.03 37.93
N PRO A 168 -26.80 57.08 38.91
CA PRO A 168 -27.85 56.15 39.30
C PRO A 168 -29.22 56.86 39.36
N ALA A 169 -30.34 56.15 39.43
CA ALA A 169 -31.57 56.70 39.99
C ALA A 169 -32.50 55.62 40.55
N THR A 170 -32.74 55.73 41.80
CA THR A 170 -33.72 55.19 42.72
C THR A 170 -35.17 55.25 42.24
N LYS A 171 -35.97 54.22 42.58
CA LYS A 171 -37.35 54.29 43.23
C LYS A 171 -37.97 52.87 43.13
N LYS A 172 -38.09 52.23 44.26
CA LYS A 172 -39.19 52.09 45.26
C LYS A 172 -40.52 51.52 44.72
N LYS A 173 -40.96 50.49 45.48
CA LYS A 173 -42.34 50.03 45.71
C LYS A 173 -42.99 49.12 44.63
N SER A 174 -43.71 48.11 44.92
CA SER A 174 -44.38 47.58 46.13
C SER A 174 -44.96 46.18 45.80
N LEU A 175 -44.91 45.25 46.75
CA LEU A 175 -46.01 44.45 47.28
C LEU A 175 -47.21 44.14 46.40
N LYS A 176 -47.55 42.85 46.27
CA LYS A 176 -48.69 42.09 46.79
C LYS A 176 -48.83 40.76 46.05
N THR A 177 -48.69 39.67 46.81
CA THR A 177 -49.76 38.75 47.28
C THR A 177 -50.84 38.38 46.23
N VAL A 178 -50.90 37.15 45.84
CA VAL A 178 -51.75 36.05 46.31
C VAL A 178 -51.17 34.77 45.80
#